data_40e6961560f8a6e4971a81aa7d1ccd1c
#
_entry.id   40e6961560f8a6e4971a81aa7d1ccd1c
#
_cell.length_a   1.000
_cell.length_b   1.000
_cell.length_c   1.000
_cell.angle_alpha   90.00
_cell.angle_beta   90.00
_cell.angle_gamma   90.00
#
_symmetry.space_group_name_H-M   'P 1'
#
loop_
_entity.id
_entity.type
_entity.pdbx_description
1 polymer ?
#
loop_
_entity_poly.entity_id
_entity_poly.type
_entity_poly.pdbx_seq_one_letter_code
_entity_poly.pdbx_strand_id
1 'polypeptide(L)'
;MSKSTALGEEATRPRLQHSPSLPDPLRPGVQGCPTWIGGADDHLAAWVHTPASGTATGVVVIAGPVGRESVITFRTLRTLAIACARAGLVAVRFAWRGDADSHGLTAETDPAEAWRSDLTRVQQYAAGLLPSHPVTTVGLRLGCAVAARTSAVEHLISWEPIDGRRQLREQQLLRSVAVQIAPEPGLTETPGRHWTSAQAASLRTLRLETGPGTEVRVITEEDREATERLYAVAPHLSRVPWARIGQIVAMIPRGAPGTVEFSPAWSVRSSCGGTSIIEEFVSVDGLPGVLTRPAGEPRLAVVFTSIGGEPRDGGTGLWAQSARELAAAGAASLRCDRTDQGDAYTGVTDGEPNPFNDQGVMDCVSALRAMHRAVPGVPVMAVGACIGMWLFGRAAAHARIDHMVVLNPTGWNPRPRHYRKVLEGPWLKQYLQHLRVDRPLTAGAADDGCTPYQRAKRSAKRARLRLLQAMPRRTWTALAGLGVLDDAAVLLGQIPPTTAVEIHVGEDDAPHWRTERGDEAVARLDRRGRAVTSSAERTLDHSLLAHASRARARRIILDAAARLAAGGAPAAAAHGSGTAPRP
;
A
#
# COMPACT_ATOMS: atom_id res chain seq x y z
N MET A 1 43.08 -32.11 -6.49
CA MET A 1 43.49 -30.81 -5.92
C MET A 1 42.52 -29.76 -6.43
N SER A 2 41.55 -29.36 -5.63
CA SER A 2 40.78 -28.12 -5.84
C SER A 2 40.24 -27.69 -4.47
N LYS A 3 40.98 -26.78 -3.81
CA LYS A 3 40.47 -25.94 -2.72
C LYS A 3 40.25 -24.57 -3.34
N SER A 4 39.06 -24.23 -3.65
CA SER A 4 38.61 -22.84 -3.78
C SER A 4 37.12 -22.88 -4.05
N THR A 5 36.33 -22.28 -3.18
CA THR A 5 35.05 -21.62 -3.42
C THR A 5 34.12 -21.69 -2.20
N ALA A 6 34.63 -21.52 -0.99
CA ALA A 6 33.81 -21.39 0.21
C ALA A 6 33.73 -19.95 0.78
N LEU A 7 34.40 -18.96 0.19
CA LEU A 7 34.48 -17.58 0.71
C LEU A 7 33.61 -16.57 -0.06
N GLY A 8 32.92 -17.00 -1.14
CA GLY A 8 32.08 -16.11 -1.97
C GLY A 8 30.59 -16.08 -1.64
N GLU A 9 30.08 -17.09 -0.94
CA GLU A 9 28.62 -17.21 -0.71
C GLU A 9 28.09 -16.48 0.55
N GLU A 10 28.94 -16.11 1.48
CA GLU A 10 28.53 -15.46 2.72
C GLU A 10 28.28 -13.94 2.57
N ALA A 11 28.89 -13.31 1.56
CA ALA A 11 28.79 -11.87 1.32
C ALA A 11 27.50 -11.43 0.60
N THR A 12 26.72 -12.37 0.06
CA THR A 12 25.50 -12.10 -0.75
C THR A 12 24.21 -12.55 -0.08
N ARG A 13 24.21 -12.85 1.22
CA ARG A 13 22.98 -13.30 1.91
C ARG A 13 22.18 -12.10 2.42
N PRO A 14 20.89 -11.96 2.05
CA PRO A 14 20.05 -10.86 2.49
C PRO A 14 20.00 -10.79 4.03
N ARG A 15 20.34 -9.65 4.61
CA ARG A 15 20.36 -9.42 6.07
C ARG A 15 19.37 -8.31 6.42
N LEU A 16 18.67 -8.43 7.55
CA LEU A 16 17.99 -7.29 8.17
C LEU A 16 19.09 -6.37 8.72
N GLN A 17 19.15 -5.16 8.19
CA GLN A 17 20.00 -4.11 8.73
C GLN A 17 19.13 -3.21 9.61
N HIS A 18 19.46 -3.13 10.88
CA HIS A 18 18.93 -2.14 11.79
C HIS A 18 19.72 -0.84 11.56
N SER A 19 19.04 0.26 11.36
CA SER A 19 19.63 1.57 11.00
C SER A 19 19.92 1.76 9.50
N PRO A 20 18.88 1.79 8.67
CA PRO A 20 19.08 2.07 7.27
C PRO A 20 19.24 3.56 6.98
N SER A 21 20.45 4.11 7.08
CA SER A 21 20.74 5.29 6.29
C SER A 21 20.87 4.79 4.85
N LEU A 22 19.90 5.11 4.01
CA LEU A 22 19.93 4.74 2.61
C LEU A 22 20.52 5.90 1.82
N PRO A 23 21.82 5.86 1.42
CA PRO A 23 22.23 6.64 0.28
C PRO A 23 21.33 6.18 -0.86
N ASP A 24 20.65 7.11 -1.51
CA ASP A 24 19.88 6.78 -2.70
C ASP A 24 20.92 6.41 -3.79
N PRO A 25 21.15 5.11 -4.10
CA PRO A 25 22.22 4.70 -5.01
C PRO A 25 22.02 5.23 -6.42
N LEU A 26 20.79 5.67 -6.74
CA LEU A 26 20.43 6.23 -8.05
C LEU A 26 20.41 7.75 -8.06
N ARG A 27 20.67 8.40 -6.90
CA ARG A 27 20.60 9.86 -6.76
C ARG A 27 21.77 10.38 -5.91
N PRO A 28 22.99 10.41 -6.49
CA PRO A 28 24.13 10.94 -5.77
C PRO A 28 23.83 12.36 -5.26
N GLY A 29 24.27 12.66 -4.06
CA GLY A 29 24.10 13.98 -3.46
C GLY A 29 22.90 14.15 -2.53
N VAL A 30 22.08 13.10 -2.31
CA VAL A 30 20.94 13.12 -1.36
C VAL A 30 21.02 11.90 -0.44
N GLN A 31 20.69 12.10 0.83
CA GLN A 31 20.45 11.03 1.79
C GLN A 31 18.98 11.06 2.22
N GLY A 32 18.37 9.89 2.33
CA GLY A 32 17.02 9.70 2.86
C GLY A 32 17.06 8.75 4.05
N CYS A 33 16.48 9.16 5.18
CA CYS A 33 16.52 8.38 6.39
C CYS A 33 15.16 8.34 7.07
N PRO A 34 14.59 7.14 7.33
CA PRO A 34 13.36 7.03 8.11
C PRO A 34 13.62 7.33 9.58
N THR A 35 12.60 7.83 10.25
CA THR A 35 12.61 8.10 11.68
C THR A 35 11.21 8.08 12.27
N TRP A 36 11.11 7.78 13.56
CA TRP A 36 9.90 7.99 14.34
C TRP A 36 9.91 9.37 14.98
N ILE A 37 8.81 10.12 14.90
CA ILE A 37 8.61 11.40 15.57
C ILE A 37 7.50 11.23 16.59
N GLY A 38 7.75 11.53 17.86
CA GLY A 38 6.79 11.39 18.96
C GLY A 38 7.04 10.17 19.84
N GLY A 39 6.08 9.87 20.71
CA GLY A 39 6.18 8.83 21.74
C GLY A 39 5.44 7.54 21.40
N ALA A 40 5.24 6.72 22.43
CA ALA A 40 4.62 5.40 22.33
C ALA A 40 3.20 5.41 21.74
N ASP A 41 2.38 6.40 22.12
CA ASP A 41 0.95 6.42 21.81
C ASP A 41 0.58 7.46 20.74
N ASP A 42 1.57 8.12 20.14
CA ASP A 42 1.34 9.19 19.17
C ASP A 42 2.45 9.33 18.12
N HIS A 43 3.26 8.29 17.94
CA HIS A 43 4.37 8.29 16.99
C HIS A 43 3.91 8.45 15.54
N LEU A 44 4.72 9.17 14.78
CA LEU A 44 4.55 9.38 13.35
C LEU A 44 5.72 8.76 12.60
N ALA A 45 5.40 8.01 11.56
CA ALA A 45 6.41 7.54 10.62
C ALA A 45 6.81 8.69 9.70
N ALA A 46 8.09 9.01 9.67
CA ALA A 46 8.63 10.12 8.89
C ALA A 46 9.90 9.72 8.13
N TRP A 47 10.24 10.52 7.13
CA TRP A 47 11.51 10.45 6.41
C TRP A 47 12.13 11.84 6.35
N VAL A 48 13.39 11.93 6.71
CA VAL A 48 14.21 13.14 6.58
C VAL A 48 15.12 12.96 5.36
N HIS A 49 15.00 13.89 4.40
CA HIS A 49 15.83 13.95 3.22
C HIS A 49 16.78 15.14 3.34
N THR A 50 18.08 14.88 3.21
CA THR A 50 19.13 15.89 3.36
C THR A 50 20.09 15.89 2.18
N PRO A 51 20.74 17.03 1.90
CA PRO A 51 21.91 17.03 1.04
C PRO A 51 23.01 16.12 1.62
N ALA A 52 23.71 15.39 0.78
CA ALA A 52 24.81 14.51 1.21
C ALA A 52 26.01 15.28 1.81
N SER A 53 26.09 16.60 1.56
CA SER A 53 27.07 17.48 2.18
C SER A 53 26.88 17.66 3.69
N GLY A 54 25.71 17.30 4.24
CA GLY A 54 25.35 17.57 5.61
C GLY A 54 25.06 19.05 5.92
N THR A 55 25.01 19.91 4.91
CA THR A 55 24.67 21.34 5.05
C THR A 55 23.45 21.70 4.21
N ALA A 56 22.60 22.58 4.74
CA ALA A 56 21.38 23.02 4.06
C ALA A 56 21.13 24.52 4.22
N THR A 57 20.25 25.08 3.38
CA THR A 57 19.90 26.51 3.33
C THR A 57 18.44 26.79 3.73
N GLY A 58 17.69 25.79 4.16
CA GLY A 58 16.30 25.92 4.58
C GLY A 58 15.67 24.57 4.89
N VAL A 59 14.48 24.61 5.48
CA VAL A 59 13.74 23.42 5.96
C VAL A 59 12.35 23.38 5.37
N VAL A 60 11.90 22.19 4.97
CA VAL A 60 10.57 21.96 4.40
C VAL A 60 9.88 20.83 5.12
N VAL A 61 8.64 21.05 5.54
CA VAL A 61 7.71 20.01 5.99
C VAL A 61 6.70 19.73 4.89
N ILE A 62 6.55 18.46 4.51
CA ILE A 62 5.60 18.04 3.49
C ILE A 62 4.38 17.42 4.16
N ALA A 63 3.30 18.20 4.25
CA ALA A 63 2.00 17.83 4.78
C ALA A 63 1.14 17.22 3.67
N GLY A 64 1.24 15.91 3.47
CA GLY A 64 0.56 15.17 2.41
C GLY A 64 -0.96 15.07 2.61
N PRO A 65 -1.69 14.50 1.64
CA PRO A 65 -3.10 14.16 1.78
C PRO A 65 -3.26 12.97 2.73
N VAL A 66 -4.51 12.61 3.00
CA VAL A 66 -4.88 11.51 3.92
C VAL A 66 -5.57 10.37 3.17
N GLY A 67 -5.53 9.17 3.75
CA GLY A 67 -6.26 8.01 3.27
C GLY A 67 -5.80 7.54 1.87
N ARG A 68 -6.73 7.29 0.95
CA ARG A 68 -6.39 6.77 -0.39
C ARG A 68 -5.51 7.73 -1.19
N GLU A 69 -5.68 9.03 -1.05
CA GLU A 69 -4.86 10.01 -1.75
C GLU A 69 -3.40 9.96 -1.30
N SER A 70 -3.11 9.66 -0.01
CA SER A 70 -1.72 9.52 0.48
C SER A 70 -0.99 8.36 -0.22
N VAL A 71 -1.69 7.25 -0.46
CA VAL A 71 -1.15 6.10 -1.19
C VAL A 71 -0.85 6.45 -2.65
N ILE A 72 -1.75 7.17 -3.31
CA ILE A 72 -1.60 7.56 -4.73
C ILE A 72 -0.45 8.55 -4.92
N THR A 73 -0.34 9.55 -4.03
CA THR A 73 0.65 10.63 -4.13
C THR A 73 2.00 10.27 -3.54
N PHE A 74 2.18 9.08 -2.99
CA PHE A 74 3.39 8.68 -2.28
C PHE A 74 4.67 8.94 -3.09
N ARG A 75 4.70 8.49 -4.37
CA ARG A 75 5.84 8.71 -5.27
C ARG A 75 6.11 10.20 -5.50
N THR A 76 5.06 10.99 -5.67
CA THR A 76 5.15 12.44 -5.89
C THR A 76 5.75 13.15 -4.68
N LEU A 77 5.27 12.84 -3.47
CA LEU A 77 5.76 13.47 -2.24
C LEU A 77 7.21 13.05 -1.93
N ARG A 78 7.57 11.78 -2.18
CA ARG A 78 8.96 11.34 -2.08
C ARG A 78 9.86 12.07 -3.08
N THR A 79 9.40 12.22 -4.33
CA THR A 79 10.15 12.93 -5.37
C THR A 79 10.32 14.42 -5.02
N LEU A 80 9.28 15.06 -4.47
CA LEU A 80 9.38 16.44 -3.96
C LEU A 80 10.43 16.56 -2.87
N ALA A 81 10.43 15.65 -1.88
CA ALA A 81 11.41 15.67 -0.80
C ALA A 81 12.85 15.52 -1.31
N ILE A 82 13.07 14.61 -2.26
CA ILE A 82 14.38 14.44 -2.92
C ILE A 82 14.78 15.66 -3.72
N ALA A 83 13.84 16.30 -4.45
CA ALA A 83 14.11 17.53 -5.21
C ALA A 83 14.49 18.70 -4.27
N CYS A 84 13.84 18.82 -3.12
CA CYS A 84 14.21 19.77 -2.07
C CYS A 84 15.65 19.50 -1.57
N ALA A 85 15.99 18.27 -1.24
CA ALA A 85 17.32 17.91 -0.75
C ALA A 85 18.42 18.17 -1.81
N ARG A 86 18.16 17.89 -3.09
CA ARG A 86 19.05 18.24 -4.20
C ARG A 86 19.26 19.75 -4.35
N ALA A 87 18.24 20.50 -4.01
CA ALA A 87 18.30 21.95 -4.05
C ALA A 87 18.96 22.57 -2.81
N GLY A 88 19.53 21.76 -1.91
CA GLY A 88 20.21 22.22 -0.69
C GLY A 88 19.27 22.49 0.48
N LEU A 89 18.10 21.86 0.54
CA LEU A 89 17.12 21.98 1.61
C LEU A 89 17.05 20.68 2.43
N VAL A 90 16.67 20.79 3.71
CA VAL A 90 16.19 19.63 4.48
C VAL A 90 14.71 19.45 4.21
N ALA A 91 14.26 18.24 3.87
CA ALA A 91 12.84 17.98 3.69
C ALA A 91 12.37 16.84 4.61
N VAL A 92 11.32 17.11 5.40
CA VAL A 92 10.65 16.15 6.26
C VAL A 92 9.30 15.81 5.65
N ARG A 93 9.09 14.57 5.24
CA ARG A 93 7.77 14.04 4.91
C ARG A 93 7.34 13.03 5.98
N PHE A 94 6.07 12.98 6.28
CA PHE A 94 5.53 12.13 7.32
C PHE A 94 4.16 11.60 6.93
N ALA A 95 3.72 10.54 7.61
CA ALA A 95 2.35 10.04 7.54
C ALA A 95 1.56 10.58 8.74
N TRP A 96 0.33 11.00 8.48
CA TRP A 96 -0.59 11.43 9.53
C TRP A 96 -0.92 10.29 10.48
N ARG A 97 -1.25 10.60 11.73
CA ARG A 97 -1.83 9.62 12.66
C ARG A 97 -3.04 8.94 12.00
N GLY A 98 -3.03 7.61 12.08
CA GLY A 98 -3.99 6.77 11.39
C GLY A 98 -3.62 6.40 9.95
N ASP A 99 -2.61 6.98 9.31
CA ASP A 99 -2.13 6.62 7.97
C ASP A 99 -0.81 5.85 8.01
N ALA A 100 -0.58 5.02 7.02
CA ALA A 100 0.64 4.24 6.79
C ALA A 100 1.14 3.54 8.07
N ASP A 101 2.41 3.76 8.41
CA ASP A 101 3.06 3.19 9.59
C ASP A 101 2.88 4.05 10.87
N SER A 102 2.25 5.24 10.79
CA SER A 102 2.01 6.09 11.97
C SER A 102 1.02 5.47 12.94
N HIS A 103 1.03 5.94 14.19
CA HIS A 103 0.10 5.49 15.22
C HIS A 103 -1.37 5.56 14.77
N GLY A 104 -2.21 4.63 15.22
CA GLY A 104 -3.63 4.57 14.84
C GLY A 104 -4.46 5.73 15.39
N LEU A 105 -5.64 5.94 14.79
CA LEU A 105 -6.71 6.76 15.36
C LEU A 105 -7.72 5.84 16.06
N THR A 106 -8.15 6.19 17.26
CA THR A 106 -9.26 5.52 17.95
C THR A 106 -10.60 6.16 17.58
N ALA A 107 -11.71 5.54 17.93
CA ALA A 107 -13.05 6.08 17.68
C ALA A 107 -13.29 7.41 18.43
N GLU A 108 -12.62 7.62 19.54
CA GLU A 108 -12.72 8.79 20.40
C GLU A 108 -11.80 9.94 19.96
N THR A 109 -10.81 9.66 19.11
CA THR A 109 -9.86 10.67 18.64
C THR A 109 -10.55 11.67 17.70
N ASP A 110 -10.42 12.95 17.98
CA ASP A 110 -10.75 14.03 17.05
C ASP A 110 -9.68 14.12 15.95
N PRO A 111 -9.96 13.76 14.70
CA PRO A 111 -8.94 13.69 13.67
C PRO A 111 -8.40 15.06 13.26
N ALA A 112 -9.22 16.11 13.26
CA ALA A 112 -8.76 17.44 12.88
C ALA A 112 -7.78 18.01 13.93
N GLU A 113 -8.06 17.81 15.22
CA GLU A 113 -7.15 18.21 16.30
C GLU A 113 -5.89 17.35 16.32
N ALA A 114 -6.04 16.03 16.19
CA ALA A 114 -4.90 15.12 16.14
C ALA A 114 -3.91 15.51 15.03
N TRP A 115 -4.40 15.78 13.81
CA TRP A 115 -3.53 16.13 12.69
C TRP A 115 -2.91 17.52 12.82
N ARG A 116 -3.60 18.49 13.44
CA ARG A 116 -2.98 19.80 13.78
C ARG A 116 -1.85 19.63 14.80
N SER A 117 -2.08 18.80 15.81
CA SER A 117 -1.05 18.45 16.80
C SER A 117 0.13 17.72 16.16
N ASP A 118 -0.15 16.78 15.26
CA ASP A 118 0.88 16.06 14.50
C ASP A 118 1.74 17.03 13.69
N LEU A 119 1.12 17.95 12.94
CA LEU A 119 1.85 18.93 12.15
C LEU A 119 2.67 19.88 13.02
N THR A 120 2.13 20.36 14.15
CA THR A 120 2.87 21.19 15.11
C THR A 120 4.12 20.47 15.60
N ARG A 121 4.01 19.19 15.95
CA ARG A 121 5.15 18.37 16.39
C ARG A 121 6.19 18.20 15.27
N VAL A 122 5.75 17.91 14.05
CA VAL A 122 6.67 17.78 12.91
C VAL A 122 7.35 19.10 12.57
N GLN A 123 6.66 20.25 12.72
CA GLN A 123 7.24 21.58 12.57
C GLN A 123 8.35 21.83 13.61
N GLN A 124 8.08 21.52 14.87
CA GLN A 124 9.07 21.65 15.96
C GLN A 124 10.28 20.74 15.72
N TYR A 125 10.04 19.49 15.32
CA TYR A 125 11.09 18.55 14.96
C TYR A 125 11.94 19.08 13.79
N ALA A 126 11.30 19.57 12.73
CA ALA A 126 11.95 20.10 11.55
C ALA A 126 12.78 21.36 11.85
N ALA A 127 12.27 22.26 12.71
CA ALA A 127 13.01 23.44 13.18
C ALA A 127 14.29 23.04 13.95
N GLY A 128 14.27 21.94 14.68
CA GLY A 128 15.45 21.41 15.38
C GLY A 128 16.52 20.83 14.44
N LEU A 129 16.18 20.45 13.20
CA LEU A 129 17.14 19.89 12.24
C LEU A 129 18.10 20.97 11.67
N LEU A 130 17.63 22.21 11.57
CA LEU A 130 18.40 23.35 11.08
C LEU A 130 18.00 24.61 11.85
N PRO A 131 18.52 24.81 13.06
CA PRO A 131 18.19 25.95 13.90
C PRO A 131 18.40 27.30 13.18
N SER A 132 17.59 28.29 13.53
CA SER A 132 17.62 29.65 12.96
C SER A 132 17.17 29.76 11.50
N HIS A 133 16.61 28.72 10.92
CA HIS A 133 16.00 28.78 9.58
C HIS A 133 14.48 28.67 9.67
N PRO A 134 13.73 29.44 8.87
CA PRO A 134 12.28 29.31 8.82
C PRO A 134 11.90 27.95 8.22
N VAL A 135 10.82 27.37 8.74
CA VAL A 135 10.25 26.12 8.24
C VAL A 135 9.13 26.44 7.28
N THR A 136 9.27 26.01 6.01
CA THR A 136 8.20 26.12 5.02
C THR A 136 7.37 24.85 5.01
N THR A 137 6.05 24.96 5.08
CA THR A 137 5.14 23.83 4.88
C THR A 137 4.68 23.77 3.43
N VAL A 138 4.80 22.60 2.81
CA VAL A 138 4.12 22.29 1.55
C VAL A 138 2.94 21.38 1.85
N GLY A 139 1.73 21.92 1.77
CA GLY A 139 0.50 21.16 1.91
C GLY A 139 0.04 20.62 0.56
N LEU A 140 -0.47 19.37 0.53
CA LEU A 140 -1.15 18.81 -0.64
C LEU A 140 -2.56 18.35 -0.26
N ARG A 141 -3.59 18.78 -1.03
CA ARG A 141 -4.99 18.43 -0.80
C ARG A 141 -5.44 18.80 0.63
N LEU A 142 -5.95 17.84 1.42
CA LEU A 142 -6.40 18.10 2.79
C LEU A 142 -5.27 18.55 3.72
N GLY A 143 -4.02 18.18 3.43
CA GLY A 143 -2.85 18.69 4.15
C GLY A 143 -2.76 20.22 4.12
N CYS A 144 -3.28 20.89 3.07
CA CYS A 144 -3.39 22.35 3.02
C CYS A 144 -4.33 22.89 4.09
N ALA A 145 -5.51 22.26 4.27
CA ALA A 145 -6.49 22.73 5.25
C ALA A 145 -6.04 22.47 6.70
N VAL A 146 -5.32 21.37 6.94
CA VAL A 146 -4.68 21.12 8.25
C VAL A 146 -3.62 22.19 8.51
N ALA A 147 -2.74 22.45 7.54
CA ALA A 147 -1.67 23.44 7.66
C ALA A 147 -2.21 24.86 7.86
N ALA A 148 -3.24 25.25 7.12
CA ALA A 148 -3.89 26.56 7.26
C ALA A 148 -4.48 26.82 8.65
N ARG A 149 -4.82 25.77 9.41
CA ARG A 149 -5.38 25.82 10.76
C ARG A 149 -4.35 25.53 11.85
N THR A 150 -3.08 25.37 11.50
CA THR A 150 -1.99 25.06 12.45
C THR A 150 -1.18 26.34 12.69
N SER A 151 -1.21 26.84 13.91
CA SER A 151 -0.58 28.12 14.31
C SER A 151 0.95 28.13 14.17
N ALA A 152 1.59 26.97 14.15
CA ALA A 152 3.03 26.84 13.96
C ALA A 152 3.48 27.01 12.49
N VAL A 153 2.54 27.16 11.54
CA VAL A 153 2.84 27.31 10.12
C VAL A 153 2.87 28.79 9.74
N GLU A 154 4.05 29.32 9.46
CA GLU A 154 4.27 30.72 9.03
C GLU A 154 4.29 30.84 7.49
N HIS A 155 4.92 29.89 6.80
CA HIS A 155 5.01 29.85 5.33
C HIS A 155 4.33 28.60 4.80
N LEU A 156 3.27 28.76 4.01
CA LEU A 156 2.49 27.68 3.43
C LEU A 156 2.49 27.76 1.88
N ILE A 157 3.00 26.71 1.24
CA ILE A 157 2.76 26.46 -0.17
C ILE A 157 1.61 25.47 -0.26
N SER A 158 0.47 25.92 -0.77
CA SER A 158 -0.79 25.19 -0.81
C SER A 158 -1.01 24.60 -2.20
N TRP A 159 -0.81 23.29 -2.34
CA TRP A 159 -0.87 22.58 -3.61
C TRP A 159 -2.20 21.80 -3.73
N GLU A 160 -3.01 22.10 -4.77
CA GLU A 160 -4.35 21.51 -4.98
C GLU A 160 -5.21 21.53 -3.69
N PRO A 161 -5.40 22.70 -3.06
CA PRO A 161 -6.04 22.78 -1.76
C PRO A 161 -7.50 22.32 -1.79
N ILE A 162 -7.91 21.62 -0.72
CA ILE A 162 -9.28 21.19 -0.51
C ILE A 162 -9.67 21.33 0.97
N ASP A 163 -10.90 21.73 1.24
CA ASP A 163 -11.46 21.72 2.60
C ASP A 163 -12.00 20.33 3.00
N GLY A 164 -12.16 20.10 4.29
CA GLY A 164 -12.58 18.80 4.83
C GLY A 164 -13.99 18.39 4.40
N ARG A 165 -14.91 19.34 4.19
CA ARG A 165 -16.29 19.05 3.71
C ARG A 165 -16.25 18.50 2.28
N ARG A 166 -15.54 19.19 1.41
CA ARG A 166 -15.39 18.77 0.01
C ARG A 166 -14.62 17.48 -0.09
N GLN A 167 -13.53 17.33 0.67
CA GLN A 167 -12.74 16.09 0.75
C GLN A 167 -13.61 14.87 1.09
N LEU A 168 -14.38 14.95 2.17
CA LEU A 168 -15.26 13.83 2.57
C LEU A 168 -16.27 13.48 1.47
N ARG A 169 -16.88 14.50 0.83
CA ARG A 169 -17.85 14.27 -0.26
C ARG A 169 -17.20 13.60 -1.46
N GLU A 170 -16.03 14.06 -1.91
CA GLU A 170 -15.31 13.47 -3.04
C GLU A 170 -14.90 12.02 -2.73
N GLN A 171 -14.40 11.76 -1.53
CA GLN A 171 -13.98 10.41 -1.13
C GLN A 171 -15.17 9.45 -0.92
N GLN A 172 -16.30 9.91 -0.39
CA GLN A 172 -17.53 9.10 -0.31
C GLN A 172 -18.05 8.74 -1.70
N LEU A 173 -18.01 9.68 -2.64
CA LEU A 173 -18.37 9.42 -4.02
C LEU A 173 -17.44 8.37 -4.66
N LEU A 174 -16.12 8.53 -4.51
CA LEU A 174 -15.16 7.56 -4.99
C LEU A 174 -15.43 6.16 -4.40
N ARG A 175 -15.70 6.09 -3.10
CA ARG A 175 -16.07 4.84 -2.42
C ARG A 175 -17.32 4.22 -3.03
N SER A 176 -18.37 5.00 -3.29
CA SER A 176 -19.63 4.48 -3.85
C SER A 176 -19.49 3.94 -5.28
N VAL A 177 -18.51 4.42 -6.04
CA VAL A 177 -18.20 3.93 -7.39
C VAL A 177 -17.26 2.71 -7.36
N ALA A 178 -16.28 2.71 -6.44
CA ALA A 178 -15.23 1.70 -6.40
C ALA A 178 -15.62 0.43 -5.62
N VAL A 179 -16.61 0.50 -4.72
CA VAL A 179 -16.95 -0.59 -3.80
C VAL A 179 -18.43 -0.91 -3.86
N GLN A 180 -18.76 -2.16 -4.17
CA GLN A 180 -20.16 -2.64 -4.23
C GLN A 180 -20.76 -2.98 -2.85
N ILE A 181 -19.91 -3.24 -1.84
CA ILE A 181 -20.35 -3.55 -0.47
C ILE A 181 -21.01 -2.33 0.14
N ALA A 182 -22.21 -2.50 0.70
CA ALA A 182 -22.93 -1.42 1.37
C ALA A 182 -22.11 -0.82 2.53
N PRO A 183 -22.15 0.51 2.73
CA PRO A 183 -21.51 1.13 3.89
C PRO A 183 -22.13 0.63 5.21
N GLU A 184 -21.34 0.59 6.26
CA GLU A 184 -21.83 0.24 7.59
C GLU A 184 -22.73 1.37 8.14
N PRO A 185 -23.95 1.07 8.62
CA PRO A 185 -24.84 2.07 9.20
C PRO A 185 -24.17 2.83 10.35
N GLY A 186 -24.34 4.16 10.37
CA GLY A 186 -23.75 5.04 11.40
C GLY A 186 -22.31 5.46 11.15
N LEU A 187 -21.64 4.91 10.13
CA LEU A 187 -20.30 5.31 9.75
C LEU A 187 -20.29 6.13 8.45
N THR A 188 -19.40 7.09 8.37
CA THR A 188 -19.01 7.76 7.12
C THR A 188 -17.82 7.01 6.53
N GLU A 189 -18.05 6.19 5.51
CA GLU A 189 -16.96 5.45 4.86
C GLU A 189 -16.36 6.22 3.68
N THR A 190 -15.04 6.18 3.60
CA THR A 190 -14.21 6.62 2.47
C THR A 190 -13.29 5.47 2.05
N PRO A 191 -12.66 5.47 0.87
CA PRO A 191 -11.82 4.34 0.46
C PRO A 191 -10.73 4.02 1.49
N GLY A 192 -10.84 2.85 2.11
CA GLY A 192 -9.90 2.35 3.13
C GLY A 192 -10.03 2.97 4.51
N ARG A 193 -11.02 3.83 4.75
CA ARG A 193 -11.27 4.47 6.06
C ARG A 193 -12.74 4.58 6.39
N HIS A 194 -13.00 4.66 7.67
CA HIS A 194 -14.32 4.96 8.22
C HIS A 194 -14.19 6.01 9.33
N TRP A 195 -15.25 6.77 9.52
CA TRP A 195 -15.33 7.86 10.47
C TRP A 195 -16.64 7.75 11.25
N THR A 196 -16.59 7.91 12.56
CA THR A 196 -17.78 8.11 13.36
C THR A 196 -18.44 9.44 12.96
N SER A 197 -19.69 9.65 13.36
CA SER A 197 -20.39 10.92 13.11
C SER A 197 -19.63 12.12 13.69
N ALA A 198 -19.05 11.96 14.89
CA ALA A 198 -18.23 12.99 15.55
C ALA A 198 -16.95 13.28 14.74
N GLN A 199 -16.24 12.24 14.33
CA GLN A 199 -15.03 12.39 13.51
C GLN A 199 -15.31 13.03 12.16
N ALA A 200 -16.39 12.63 11.48
CA ALA A 200 -16.81 13.25 10.22
C ALA A 200 -17.22 14.72 10.41
N ALA A 201 -17.84 15.07 11.54
CA ALA A 201 -18.14 16.45 11.88
C ALA A 201 -16.85 17.26 12.11
N SER A 202 -15.90 16.72 12.85
CA SER A 202 -14.59 17.33 13.07
C SER A 202 -13.86 17.60 11.75
N LEU A 203 -13.76 16.59 10.87
CA LEU A 203 -13.13 16.77 9.56
C LEU A 203 -13.77 17.91 8.74
N ARG A 204 -15.09 18.10 8.83
CA ARG A 204 -15.79 19.20 8.14
C ARG A 204 -15.41 20.58 8.69
N THR A 205 -14.74 20.69 9.82
CA THR A 205 -14.25 21.98 10.36
C THR A 205 -12.95 22.43 9.72
N LEU A 206 -12.21 21.55 9.07
CA LEU A 206 -10.97 21.90 8.37
C LEU A 206 -11.28 22.80 7.17
N ARG A 207 -10.79 24.04 7.24
CA ARG A 207 -10.98 25.10 6.24
C ARG A 207 -9.62 25.55 5.70
N LEU A 208 -9.67 26.19 4.53
CA LEU A 208 -8.48 26.77 3.89
C LEU A 208 -8.15 28.20 4.40
N GLU A 209 -8.96 28.73 5.28
CA GLU A 209 -8.74 30.03 5.91
C GLU A 209 -7.53 29.94 6.85
N THR A 210 -6.55 30.79 6.64
CA THR A 210 -5.34 30.83 7.45
C THR A 210 -5.50 31.81 8.62
N GLY A 211 -4.73 31.56 9.68
CA GLY A 211 -4.56 32.52 10.76
C GLY A 211 -3.81 33.79 10.31
N PRO A 212 -3.88 34.88 11.11
CA PRO A 212 -3.09 36.08 10.85
C PRO A 212 -1.59 35.73 10.91
N GLY A 213 -0.84 36.28 9.95
CA GLY A 213 0.63 36.11 9.86
C GLY A 213 1.10 34.96 8.99
N THR A 214 0.24 34.05 8.53
CA THR A 214 0.64 32.98 7.61
C THR A 214 0.75 33.49 6.16
N GLU A 215 1.94 33.45 5.57
CA GLU A 215 2.14 33.71 4.15
C GLU A 215 1.71 32.46 3.33
N VAL A 216 0.77 32.64 2.41
CA VAL A 216 0.24 31.54 1.59
C VAL A 216 0.52 31.75 0.12
N ARG A 217 1.09 30.74 -0.52
CA ARG A 217 1.22 30.64 -1.98
C ARG A 217 0.43 29.44 -2.49
N VAL A 218 -0.48 29.66 -3.42
CA VAL A 218 -1.35 28.59 -3.96
C VAL A 218 -0.85 28.12 -5.31
N ILE A 219 -0.81 26.81 -5.48
CA ILE A 219 -0.45 26.12 -6.74
C ILE A 219 -1.57 25.15 -7.10
N THR A 220 -1.95 25.15 -8.37
CA THR A 220 -2.88 24.17 -8.95
C THR A 220 -2.27 23.54 -10.20
N GLU A 221 -2.72 22.34 -10.55
CA GLU A 221 -2.31 21.69 -11.79
C GLU A 221 -2.85 22.45 -13.02
N GLU A 222 -2.24 22.20 -14.17
CA GLU A 222 -2.55 22.96 -15.40
C GLU A 222 -3.93 22.64 -15.95
N ASP A 223 -4.30 21.36 -15.85
CA ASP A 223 -5.56 20.87 -16.36
C ASP A 223 -6.11 19.72 -15.51
N ARG A 224 -7.30 19.26 -15.88
CA ARG A 224 -8.00 18.19 -15.19
C ARG A 224 -7.26 16.85 -15.28
N GLU A 225 -6.62 16.53 -16.42
CA GLU A 225 -5.90 15.26 -16.57
C GLU A 225 -4.69 15.23 -15.64
N ALA A 226 -3.93 16.30 -15.52
CA ALA A 226 -2.81 16.44 -14.60
C ALA A 226 -3.28 16.27 -13.15
N THR A 227 -4.38 16.94 -12.79
CA THR A 227 -5.03 16.82 -11.48
C THR A 227 -5.45 15.36 -11.16
N GLU A 228 -6.16 14.71 -12.10
CA GLU A 228 -6.60 13.31 -11.94
C GLU A 228 -5.40 12.35 -11.81
N ARG A 229 -4.34 12.57 -12.62
CA ARG A 229 -3.10 11.77 -12.58
C ARG A 229 -2.31 11.96 -11.30
N LEU A 230 -2.49 13.06 -10.60
CA LEU A 230 -1.81 13.35 -9.35
C LEU A 230 -2.38 12.51 -8.19
N TYR A 231 -3.72 12.48 -8.02
CA TYR A 231 -4.32 11.89 -6.81
C TYR A 231 -5.64 11.10 -7.00
N ALA A 232 -6.18 11.00 -8.21
CA ALA A 232 -7.50 10.40 -8.45
C ALA A 232 -7.47 9.09 -9.24
N VAL A 233 -6.31 8.52 -9.51
CA VAL A 233 -6.11 7.25 -10.24
C VAL A 233 -5.63 6.13 -9.32
N ALA A 234 -5.48 4.91 -9.83
CA ALA A 234 -4.78 3.87 -9.09
C ALA A 234 -3.28 4.23 -8.90
N PRO A 235 -2.62 3.83 -7.80
CA PRO A 235 -1.25 4.27 -7.49
C PRO A 235 -0.24 4.03 -8.60
N HIS A 236 -0.34 2.90 -9.31
CA HIS A 236 0.55 2.57 -10.43
C HIS A 236 0.32 3.44 -11.68
N LEU A 237 -0.81 4.16 -11.75
CA LEU A 237 -1.17 5.06 -12.85
C LEU A 237 -0.89 6.53 -12.53
N SER A 238 -0.53 6.85 -11.28
CA SER A 238 -0.21 8.23 -10.91
C SER A 238 1.06 8.70 -11.64
N ARG A 239 1.11 9.98 -11.96
CA ARG A 239 2.29 10.60 -12.58
C ARG A 239 2.91 11.61 -11.64
N VAL A 240 4.23 11.67 -11.66
CA VAL A 240 5.00 12.67 -10.92
C VAL A 240 5.03 13.97 -11.74
N PRO A 241 4.46 15.07 -11.25
CA PRO A 241 4.41 16.35 -11.98
C PRO A 241 5.73 17.14 -11.79
N TRP A 242 6.78 16.76 -12.51
CA TRP A 242 8.13 17.29 -12.37
C TRP A 242 8.21 18.82 -12.47
N ALA A 243 7.45 19.43 -13.38
CA ALA A 243 7.43 20.89 -13.54
C ALA A 243 6.88 21.59 -12.29
N ARG A 244 5.81 21.06 -11.70
CA ARG A 244 5.24 21.59 -10.45
C ARG A 244 6.18 21.41 -9.27
N ILE A 245 6.84 20.25 -9.18
CA ILE A 245 7.85 20.02 -8.15
C ILE A 245 8.97 21.07 -8.27
N GLY A 246 9.47 21.32 -9.47
CA GLY A 246 10.48 22.36 -9.70
C GLY A 246 10.00 23.76 -9.29
N GLN A 247 8.76 24.11 -9.59
CA GLN A 247 8.11 25.35 -9.18
C GLN A 247 8.01 25.50 -7.66
N ILE A 248 7.55 24.45 -6.97
CA ILE A 248 7.43 24.40 -5.51
C ILE A 248 8.81 24.61 -4.87
N VAL A 249 9.83 23.87 -5.32
CA VAL A 249 11.20 23.99 -4.80
C VAL A 249 11.78 25.39 -4.99
N ALA A 250 11.47 26.06 -6.10
CA ALA A 250 11.92 27.43 -6.37
C ALA A 250 11.24 28.48 -5.47
N MET A 251 10.06 28.19 -4.93
CA MET A 251 9.32 29.09 -4.04
C MET A 251 9.79 29.05 -2.58
N ILE A 252 10.56 28.03 -2.19
CA ILE A 252 10.98 27.84 -0.80
C ILE A 252 12.09 28.86 -0.46
N PRO A 253 11.92 29.68 0.60
CA PRO A 253 12.93 30.62 1.06
C PRO A 253 14.24 29.91 1.44
N ARG A 254 15.36 30.57 1.20
CA ARG A 254 16.70 30.08 1.51
C ARG A 254 17.44 31.07 2.40
N GLY A 255 18.10 30.54 3.42
CA GLY A 255 19.00 31.29 4.29
C GLY A 255 20.48 31.01 3.96
N ALA A 256 21.34 31.39 4.88
CA ALA A 256 22.75 31.01 4.86
C ALA A 256 22.89 29.48 5.04
N PRO A 257 23.94 28.84 4.49
CA PRO A 257 24.19 27.43 4.75
C PRO A 257 24.40 27.14 6.25
N GLY A 258 23.72 26.13 6.76
CA GLY A 258 23.88 25.64 8.14
C GLY A 258 24.09 24.14 8.18
N THR A 259 24.69 23.63 9.25
CA THR A 259 24.88 22.20 9.47
C THR A 259 23.57 21.56 9.90
N VAL A 260 23.22 20.43 9.31
CA VAL A 260 22.00 19.68 9.65
C VAL A 260 22.25 18.82 10.88
N GLU A 261 21.46 19.05 11.92
CA GLU A 261 21.49 18.27 13.17
C GLU A 261 20.41 17.17 13.10
N PHE A 262 20.82 15.95 12.76
CA PHE A 262 19.89 14.85 12.59
C PHE A 262 20.34 13.58 13.29
N SER A 263 19.50 13.10 14.21
CA SER A 263 19.65 11.83 14.89
C SER A 263 18.35 11.03 14.77
N PRO A 264 18.31 9.98 13.95
CA PRO A 264 17.09 9.22 13.70
C PRO A 264 16.69 8.31 14.87
N ALA A 265 15.41 8.25 15.15
CA ALA A 265 14.81 7.24 16.01
C ALA A 265 14.40 6.04 15.12
N TRP A 266 15.15 4.94 15.21
CA TRP A 266 14.94 3.75 14.38
C TRP A 266 13.80 2.85 14.85
N SER A 267 13.52 2.86 16.16
CA SER A 267 12.50 2.01 16.76
C SER A 267 11.57 2.81 17.64
N VAL A 268 10.34 2.35 17.75
CA VAL A 268 9.36 2.84 18.70
C VAL A 268 8.70 1.65 19.40
N ARG A 269 8.45 1.81 20.70
CA ARG A 269 7.64 0.90 21.49
C ARG A 269 6.24 1.51 21.62
N SER A 270 5.22 0.71 21.31
CA SER A 270 3.82 1.12 21.42
C SER A 270 2.97 0.01 22.02
N SER A 271 1.67 0.19 22.09
CA SER A 271 0.74 -0.84 22.55
C SER A 271 -0.34 -1.11 21.48
N CYS A 272 -0.76 -2.37 21.41
CA CYS A 272 -1.91 -2.80 20.62
C CYS A 272 -2.77 -3.72 21.48
N GLY A 273 -4.02 -3.34 21.75
CA GLY A 273 -4.90 -4.10 22.64
C GLY A 273 -4.32 -4.32 24.03
N GLY A 274 -3.55 -3.37 24.58
CA GLY A 274 -2.88 -3.49 25.88
C GLY A 274 -1.58 -4.30 25.86
N THR A 275 -1.19 -4.90 24.73
CA THR A 275 0.07 -5.65 24.58
C THR A 275 1.17 -4.75 24.04
N SER A 276 2.34 -4.77 24.68
CA SER A 276 3.52 -4.00 24.22
C SER A 276 4.11 -4.61 22.95
N ILE A 277 4.27 -3.78 21.93
CA ILE A 277 4.86 -4.12 20.64
C ILE A 277 6.02 -3.19 20.30
N ILE A 278 6.88 -3.60 19.39
CA ILE A 278 8.01 -2.83 18.91
C ILE A 278 7.93 -2.74 17.39
N GLU A 279 8.05 -1.52 16.86
CA GLU A 279 8.15 -1.28 15.42
C GLU A 279 9.52 -0.68 15.12
N GLU A 280 10.20 -1.24 14.12
CA GLU A 280 11.58 -0.87 13.78
C GLU A 280 11.69 -0.64 12.28
N PHE A 281 12.26 0.50 11.87
CA PHE A 281 12.67 0.69 10.50
C PHE A 281 13.87 -0.20 10.20
N VAL A 282 13.78 -0.97 9.13
CA VAL A 282 14.80 -1.92 8.70
C VAL A 282 15.09 -1.79 7.21
N SER A 283 16.20 -2.32 6.77
CA SER A 283 16.52 -2.52 5.35
C SER A 283 16.74 -3.99 5.05
N VAL A 284 16.20 -4.44 3.93
CA VAL A 284 16.44 -5.80 3.38
C VAL A 284 17.04 -5.65 2.00
N ASP A 285 18.32 -5.95 1.83
CA ASP A 285 19.05 -5.77 0.57
C ASP A 285 18.90 -4.36 -0.03
N GLY A 286 18.89 -3.32 0.84
CA GLY A 286 18.70 -1.94 0.44
C GLY A 286 17.21 -1.52 0.28
N LEU A 287 16.25 -2.42 0.39
CA LEU A 287 14.83 -2.10 0.36
C LEU A 287 14.35 -1.68 1.75
N PRO A 288 13.71 -0.51 1.88
CA PRO A 288 13.18 -0.06 3.16
C PRO A 288 11.99 -0.89 3.61
N GLY A 289 11.93 -1.17 4.91
CA GLY A 289 10.86 -1.94 5.53
C GLY A 289 10.57 -1.52 6.95
N VAL A 290 9.54 -2.14 7.53
CA VAL A 290 9.19 -2.07 8.95
C VAL A 290 9.04 -3.47 9.49
N LEU A 291 9.82 -3.78 10.52
CA LEU A 291 9.67 -4.98 11.34
C LEU A 291 8.78 -4.61 12.54
N THR A 292 7.65 -5.31 12.67
CA THR A 292 6.75 -5.18 13.83
C THR A 292 6.78 -6.50 14.59
N ARG A 293 7.07 -6.46 15.90
CA ARG A 293 7.22 -7.66 16.71
C ARG A 293 6.70 -7.49 18.13
N PRO A 294 6.35 -8.59 18.83
CA PRO A 294 6.07 -8.54 20.26
C PRO A 294 7.33 -8.08 21.04
N ALA A 295 7.13 -7.63 22.29
CA ALA A 295 8.25 -7.35 23.18
C ALA A 295 8.98 -8.62 23.64
N GLY A 296 8.31 -9.80 23.60
CA GLY A 296 8.87 -11.12 23.89
C GLY A 296 9.26 -11.90 22.62
N GLU A 297 9.62 -13.18 22.78
CA GLU A 297 9.98 -14.05 21.67
C GLU A 297 8.78 -14.35 20.76
N PRO A 298 8.91 -14.14 19.44
CA PRO A 298 7.85 -14.45 18.50
C PRO A 298 7.67 -15.96 18.32
N ARG A 299 6.43 -16.40 18.14
CA ARG A 299 6.08 -17.80 17.84
C ARG A 299 5.79 -18.05 16.36
N LEU A 300 5.73 -17.01 15.57
CA LEU A 300 5.40 -17.04 14.15
C LEU A 300 6.09 -15.85 13.47
N ALA A 301 6.55 -16.04 12.24
CA ALA A 301 7.01 -14.97 11.37
C ALA A 301 6.01 -14.75 10.22
N VAL A 302 5.73 -13.49 9.88
CA VAL A 302 4.82 -13.11 8.80
C VAL A 302 5.51 -12.15 7.84
N VAL A 303 5.39 -12.39 6.54
CA VAL A 303 5.88 -11.48 5.50
C VAL A 303 4.70 -10.99 4.68
N PHE A 304 4.53 -9.67 4.61
CA PHE A 304 3.54 -9.04 3.75
C PHE A 304 4.16 -8.59 2.43
N THR A 305 3.38 -8.65 1.35
CA THR A 305 3.72 -7.94 0.11
C THR A 305 2.66 -6.91 -0.22
N SER A 306 3.10 -5.78 -0.79
CA SER A 306 2.21 -4.69 -1.17
C SER A 306 1.28 -5.08 -2.33
N ILE A 307 0.11 -4.46 -2.37
CA ILE A 307 -0.92 -4.62 -3.41
C ILE A 307 -0.54 -3.74 -4.60
N GLY A 308 -0.48 -4.30 -5.80
CA GLY A 308 -0.21 -3.51 -7.01
C GLY A 308 1.03 -2.61 -6.87
N GLY A 309 0.82 -1.29 -7.02
CA GLY A 309 1.84 -0.25 -6.86
C GLY A 309 1.81 0.48 -5.51
N GLU A 310 1.19 -0.10 -4.48
CA GLU A 310 1.04 0.50 -3.16
C GLU A 310 2.30 0.36 -2.31
N PRO A 311 2.55 1.27 -1.34
CA PRO A 311 3.65 1.14 -0.38
C PRO A 311 3.46 -0.05 0.57
N ARG A 312 4.50 -0.36 1.34
CA ARG A 312 4.60 -1.49 2.28
C ARG A 312 3.51 -1.57 3.34
N ASP A 313 2.90 -0.45 3.70
CA ASP A 313 1.82 -0.40 4.70
C ASP A 313 0.50 -1.00 4.21
N GLY A 314 0.41 -1.30 2.90
CA GLY A 314 -0.79 -1.77 2.23
C GLY A 314 -1.83 -0.68 2.01
N GLY A 315 -2.94 -1.00 1.35
CA GLY A 315 -3.99 -0.03 1.06
C GLY A 315 -4.44 0.73 2.31
N THR A 316 -4.05 2.01 2.42
CA THR A 316 -4.38 2.88 3.57
C THR A 316 -4.03 2.27 4.94
N GLY A 317 -2.86 1.66 5.08
CA GLY A 317 -2.33 1.14 6.33
C GLY A 317 -2.92 -0.22 6.79
N LEU A 318 -3.54 -0.98 5.89
CA LEU A 318 -4.12 -2.28 6.26
C LEU A 318 -3.07 -3.28 6.78
N TRP A 319 -1.92 -3.37 6.12
CA TRP A 319 -0.85 -4.26 6.55
C TRP A 319 -0.17 -3.76 7.83
N ALA A 320 -0.03 -2.43 8.00
CA ALA A 320 0.50 -1.86 9.23
C ALA A 320 -0.39 -2.20 10.44
N GLN A 321 -1.70 -2.06 10.29
CA GLN A 321 -2.66 -2.44 11.33
C GLN A 321 -2.64 -3.94 11.60
N SER A 322 -2.66 -4.78 10.56
CA SER A 322 -2.58 -6.25 10.71
C SER A 322 -1.29 -6.69 11.41
N ALA A 323 -0.17 -6.04 11.10
CA ALA A 323 1.13 -6.31 11.71
C ALA A 323 1.15 -6.02 13.22
N ARG A 324 0.50 -4.95 13.66
CA ARG A 324 0.35 -4.61 15.09
C ARG A 324 -0.52 -5.62 15.83
N GLU A 325 -1.65 -6.02 15.23
CA GLU A 325 -2.54 -7.05 15.78
C GLU A 325 -1.85 -8.42 15.86
N LEU A 326 -1.07 -8.78 14.84
CA LEU A 326 -0.23 -9.99 14.84
C LEU A 326 0.86 -9.94 15.92
N ALA A 327 1.50 -8.78 16.12
CA ALA A 327 2.51 -8.62 17.17
C ALA A 327 1.88 -8.75 18.57
N ALA A 328 0.69 -8.18 18.78
CA ALA A 328 -0.07 -8.37 20.00
C ALA A 328 -0.46 -9.86 20.23
N ALA A 329 -0.64 -10.62 19.13
CA ALA A 329 -0.90 -12.08 19.18
C ALA A 329 0.39 -12.93 19.25
N GLY A 330 1.59 -12.33 19.34
CA GLY A 330 2.88 -13.01 19.49
C GLY A 330 3.57 -13.40 18.19
N ALA A 331 3.26 -12.75 17.05
CA ALA A 331 3.94 -12.95 15.79
C ALA A 331 4.84 -11.76 15.44
N ALA A 332 6.02 -12.01 14.84
CA ALA A 332 6.81 -10.96 14.20
C ALA A 332 6.40 -10.82 12.74
N SER A 333 6.32 -9.61 12.22
CA SER A 333 5.96 -9.37 10.83
C SER A 333 6.86 -8.36 10.14
N LEU A 334 7.14 -8.58 8.86
CA LEU A 334 7.96 -7.74 8.00
C LEU A 334 7.14 -7.23 6.82
N ARG A 335 7.19 -5.94 6.60
CA ARG A 335 6.63 -5.22 5.46
C ARG A 335 7.75 -4.46 4.77
N CYS A 336 8.08 -4.80 3.52
CA CYS A 336 9.09 -4.10 2.74
C CYS A 336 8.47 -3.46 1.50
N ASP A 337 8.96 -2.29 1.12
CA ASP A 337 8.71 -1.75 -0.20
C ASP A 337 9.47 -2.61 -1.23
N ARG A 338 8.80 -2.93 -2.34
CA ARG A 338 9.47 -3.59 -3.46
C ARG A 338 10.17 -2.55 -4.33
N THR A 339 11.15 -2.96 -5.08
CA THR A 339 11.85 -2.12 -6.05
C THR A 339 10.84 -1.31 -6.89
N ASP A 340 11.09 -0.04 -7.05
CA ASP A 340 10.26 0.97 -7.73
C ASP A 340 8.90 1.26 -7.09
N GLN A 341 8.70 0.88 -5.82
CA GLN A 341 7.50 1.18 -5.06
C GLN A 341 7.82 1.86 -3.73
N GLY A 342 6.85 2.59 -3.19
CA GLY A 342 7.00 3.25 -1.89
C GLY A 342 8.30 4.04 -1.76
N ASP A 343 9.04 3.80 -0.69
CA ASP A 343 10.33 4.42 -0.42
C ASP A 343 11.48 3.83 -1.26
N ALA A 344 11.27 2.66 -1.88
CA ALA A 344 12.20 2.06 -2.84
C ALA A 344 12.02 2.58 -4.28
N TYR A 345 11.14 3.57 -4.51
CA TYR A 345 10.95 4.18 -5.83
C TYR A 345 12.20 4.92 -6.29
N THR A 346 12.72 4.54 -7.45
CA THR A 346 13.99 5.06 -7.98
C THR A 346 13.82 6.34 -8.81
N GLY A 347 12.61 6.60 -9.30
CA GLY A 347 12.32 7.74 -10.19
C GLY A 347 12.90 7.62 -11.60
N VAL A 348 13.43 6.44 -11.95
CA VAL A 348 14.04 6.19 -13.27
C VAL A 348 12.98 5.96 -14.34
N THR A 349 11.80 5.49 -13.96
CA THR A 349 10.72 5.21 -14.91
C THR A 349 9.69 6.33 -14.92
N ASP A 350 9.63 7.11 -16.01
CA ASP A 350 8.46 7.93 -16.33
C ASP A 350 7.24 7.08 -16.69
N GLY A 351 7.44 5.78 -16.80
CA GLY A 351 6.42 4.77 -17.09
C GLY A 351 5.77 4.21 -15.84
N GLU A 352 4.61 3.65 -16.02
CA GLU A 352 3.88 2.90 -15.00
C GLU A 352 4.69 1.65 -14.65
N PRO A 353 5.15 1.48 -13.39
CA PRO A 353 5.90 0.29 -13.03
C PRO A 353 4.99 -0.93 -13.17
N ASN A 354 5.39 -1.90 -14.00
CA ASN A 354 4.68 -3.16 -14.11
C ASN A 354 4.84 -3.93 -12.79
N PRO A 355 3.78 -4.14 -12.02
CA PRO A 355 3.88 -4.85 -10.75
C PRO A 355 4.19 -6.36 -10.93
N PHE A 356 3.98 -6.91 -12.13
CA PHE A 356 4.33 -8.29 -12.48
C PHE A 356 5.74 -8.34 -13.08
N ASN A 357 6.76 -8.29 -12.24
CA ASN A 357 8.15 -8.32 -12.67
C ASN A 357 8.99 -9.29 -11.83
N ASP A 358 10.09 -9.78 -12.38
CA ASP A 358 10.97 -10.74 -11.72
C ASP A 358 11.69 -10.13 -10.51
N GLN A 359 12.01 -8.83 -10.55
CA GLN A 359 12.63 -8.15 -9.42
C GLN A 359 11.72 -8.17 -8.20
N GLY A 360 10.42 -7.88 -8.35
CA GLY A 360 9.46 -7.96 -7.23
C GLY A 360 9.34 -9.36 -6.62
N VAL A 361 9.55 -10.42 -7.42
CA VAL A 361 9.65 -11.79 -6.89
C VAL A 361 10.91 -11.96 -6.05
N MET A 362 12.05 -11.46 -6.52
CA MET A 362 13.31 -11.53 -5.78
C MET A 362 13.28 -10.69 -4.49
N ASP A 363 12.61 -9.54 -4.52
CA ASP A 363 12.36 -8.72 -3.33
C ASP A 363 11.59 -9.51 -2.26
N CYS A 364 10.54 -10.26 -2.66
CA CYS A 364 9.81 -11.16 -1.77
C CYS A 364 10.71 -12.30 -1.23
N VAL A 365 11.57 -12.87 -2.07
CA VAL A 365 12.55 -13.90 -1.65
C VAL A 365 13.51 -13.35 -0.60
N SER A 366 14.02 -12.13 -0.82
CA SER A 366 14.91 -11.45 0.15
C SER A 366 14.21 -11.21 1.48
N ALA A 367 12.95 -10.73 1.46
CA ALA A 367 12.15 -10.50 2.66
C ALA A 367 11.89 -11.81 3.44
N LEU A 368 11.51 -12.89 2.75
CA LEU A 368 11.30 -14.21 3.36
C LEU A 368 12.58 -14.74 4.01
N ARG A 369 13.72 -14.70 3.29
CA ARG A 369 15.01 -15.14 3.79
C ARG A 369 15.49 -14.29 4.97
N ALA A 370 15.24 -12.98 4.95
CA ALA A 370 15.55 -12.09 6.06
C ALA A 370 14.76 -12.46 7.32
N MET A 371 13.45 -12.75 7.18
CA MET A 371 12.62 -13.18 8.31
C MET A 371 13.04 -14.55 8.87
N HIS A 372 13.39 -15.52 8.03
CA HIS A 372 13.90 -16.81 8.50
C HIS A 372 15.17 -16.67 9.36
N ARG A 373 16.01 -15.65 9.08
CA ARG A 373 17.19 -15.36 9.89
C ARG A 373 16.91 -14.56 11.14
N ALA A 374 15.97 -13.59 11.04
CA ALA A 374 15.61 -12.73 12.17
C ALA A 374 14.86 -13.49 13.26
N VAL A 375 14.05 -14.47 12.86
CA VAL A 375 13.22 -15.29 13.77
C VAL A 375 13.41 -16.77 13.41
N PRO A 376 14.54 -17.36 13.78
CA PRO A 376 14.84 -18.75 13.43
C PRO A 376 13.95 -19.75 14.19
N GLY A 377 13.70 -20.90 13.55
CA GLY A 377 13.00 -22.01 14.19
C GLY A 377 11.47 -21.90 14.26
N VAL A 378 10.89 -20.77 13.84
CA VAL A 378 9.42 -20.60 13.79
C VAL A 378 8.87 -20.77 12.36
N PRO A 379 7.61 -21.15 12.18
CA PRO A 379 6.98 -21.16 10.87
C PRO A 379 6.89 -19.77 10.26
N VAL A 380 6.91 -19.70 8.91
CA VAL A 380 6.80 -18.45 8.16
C VAL A 380 5.53 -18.43 7.33
N MET A 381 4.69 -17.44 7.57
CA MET A 381 3.47 -17.16 6.81
C MET A 381 3.71 -16.01 5.82
N ALA A 382 3.28 -16.19 4.58
CA ALA A 382 3.26 -15.13 3.57
C ALA A 382 1.81 -14.62 3.39
N VAL A 383 1.63 -13.30 3.41
CA VAL A 383 0.31 -12.65 3.27
C VAL A 383 0.33 -11.70 2.09
N GLY A 384 -0.57 -11.91 1.15
CA GLY A 384 -0.69 -11.04 -0.02
C GLY A 384 -2.12 -10.85 -0.49
N ALA A 385 -2.37 -9.79 -1.24
CA ALA A 385 -3.63 -9.58 -1.94
C ALA A 385 -3.35 -9.26 -3.41
N CYS A 386 -4.35 -9.47 -4.29
CA CYS A 386 -4.23 -9.21 -5.71
C CYS A 386 -3.00 -9.92 -6.32
N ILE A 387 -2.00 -9.17 -6.76
CA ILE A 387 -0.73 -9.71 -7.31
C ILE A 387 0.12 -10.48 -6.29
N GLY A 388 -0.21 -10.40 -5.01
CA GLY A 388 0.51 -11.12 -3.95
C GLY A 388 0.57 -12.63 -4.19
N MET A 389 -0.46 -13.21 -4.83
CA MET A 389 -0.45 -14.61 -5.28
C MET A 389 0.66 -14.86 -6.29
N TRP A 390 0.78 -13.99 -7.29
CA TRP A 390 1.79 -14.13 -8.33
C TRP A 390 3.22 -13.99 -7.78
N LEU A 391 3.43 -13.04 -6.89
CA LEU A 391 4.72 -12.77 -6.27
C LEU A 391 5.16 -13.92 -5.37
N PHE A 392 4.36 -14.25 -4.37
CA PHE A 392 4.71 -15.31 -3.41
C PHE A 392 4.63 -16.71 -4.02
N GLY A 393 3.69 -16.94 -4.95
CA GLY A 393 3.61 -18.22 -5.66
C GLY A 393 4.89 -18.55 -6.43
N ARG A 394 5.55 -17.54 -7.00
CA ARG A 394 6.86 -17.69 -7.63
C ARG A 394 8.01 -17.68 -6.64
N ALA A 395 7.95 -16.84 -5.62
CA ALA A 395 8.98 -16.76 -4.57
C ALA A 395 9.11 -18.08 -3.78
N ALA A 396 8.04 -18.83 -3.64
CA ALA A 396 8.00 -20.12 -2.94
C ALA A 396 8.94 -21.19 -3.55
N ALA A 397 9.32 -21.05 -4.83
CA ALA A 397 10.34 -21.90 -5.44
C ALA A 397 11.78 -21.58 -4.98
N HIS A 398 11.99 -20.41 -4.36
CA HIS A 398 13.31 -19.87 -4.02
C HIS A 398 13.51 -19.63 -2.52
N ALA A 399 12.42 -19.55 -1.75
CA ALA A 399 12.44 -19.39 -0.31
C ALA A 399 11.30 -20.19 0.33
N ARG A 400 11.54 -20.75 1.51
CA ARG A 400 10.56 -21.53 2.24
C ARG A 400 9.40 -20.63 2.70
N ILE A 401 8.18 -21.08 2.44
CA ILE A 401 6.93 -20.54 2.97
C ILE A 401 6.17 -21.75 3.55
N ASP A 402 5.83 -21.69 4.83
CA ASP A 402 5.08 -22.76 5.48
C ASP A 402 3.58 -22.62 5.21
N HIS A 403 3.08 -21.37 5.21
CA HIS A 403 1.68 -21.07 4.97
C HIS A 403 1.53 -19.79 4.13
N MET A 404 0.64 -19.79 3.15
CA MET A 404 0.34 -18.63 2.30
C MET A 404 -1.13 -18.27 2.42
N VAL A 405 -1.43 -17.02 2.78
CA VAL A 405 -2.79 -16.45 2.80
C VAL A 405 -2.90 -15.43 1.68
N VAL A 406 -3.83 -15.65 0.77
CA VAL A 406 -4.02 -14.77 -0.39
C VAL A 406 -5.46 -14.28 -0.49
N LEU A 407 -5.62 -12.97 -0.56
CA LEU A 407 -6.90 -12.29 -0.70
C LEU A 407 -7.07 -11.81 -2.14
N ASN A 408 -8.21 -12.12 -2.76
CA ASN A 408 -8.55 -11.65 -4.11
C ASN A 408 -7.42 -11.84 -5.14
N PRO A 409 -6.91 -13.05 -5.35
CA PRO A 409 -5.75 -13.30 -6.19
C PRO A 409 -5.96 -12.90 -7.65
N THR A 410 -4.92 -12.35 -8.25
CA THR A 410 -4.85 -12.08 -9.69
C THR A 410 -3.51 -12.52 -10.25
N GLY A 411 -3.52 -12.94 -11.51
CA GLY A 411 -2.28 -13.30 -12.20
C GLY A 411 -1.84 -14.74 -11.93
N TRP A 412 -2.10 -15.60 -12.89
CA TRP A 412 -1.79 -17.04 -12.81
C TRP A 412 -0.72 -17.49 -13.79
N ASN A 413 -0.41 -16.61 -14.78
CA ASN A 413 0.66 -16.89 -15.72
C ASN A 413 2.02 -16.50 -15.11
N PRO A 414 2.98 -17.42 -14.98
CA PRO A 414 4.27 -17.09 -14.37
C PRO A 414 5.15 -16.16 -15.22
N ARG A 415 4.74 -15.84 -16.45
CA ARG A 415 5.53 -15.02 -17.38
C ARG A 415 5.18 -13.53 -17.24
N PRO A 416 6.10 -12.64 -16.83
CA PRO A 416 5.82 -11.19 -16.69
C PRO A 416 5.33 -10.54 -18.00
N ARG A 417 5.80 -11.01 -19.15
CA ARG A 417 5.42 -10.49 -20.48
C ARG A 417 3.93 -10.61 -20.79
N HIS A 418 3.26 -11.58 -20.17
CA HIS A 418 1.81 -11.77 -20.33
C HIS A 418 1.06 -10.53 -19.81
N TYR A 419 1.44 -10.03 -18.64
CA TYR A 419 0.75 -8.90 -17.99
C TYR A 419 1.14 -7.54 -18.54
N ARG A 420 2.31 -7.38 -19.15
CA ARG A 420 2.69 -6.14 -19.83
C ARG A 420 1.63 -5.74 -20.87
N LYS A 421 1.18 -6.66 -21.72
CA LYS A 421 0.15 -6.39 -22.72
C LYS A 421 -1.21 -6.07 -22.13
N VAL A 422 -1.54 -6.63 -20.96
CA VAL A 422 -2.80 -6.37 -20.26
C VAL A 422 -2.79 -4.95 -19.68
N LEU A 423 -1.68 -4.52 -19.09
CA LEU A 423 -1.54 -3.20 -18.47
C LEU A 423 -1.39 -2.08 -19.51
N GLU A 424 -0.78 -2.33 -20.66
CA GLU A 424 -0.63 -1.37 -21.78
C GLU A 424 -1.88 -1.28 -22.67
N GLY A 425 -2.88 -2.10 -22.45
CA GLY A 425 -4.03 -2.29 -23.34
C GLY A 425 -5.20 -1.31 -23.12
N PRO A 426 -6.28 -1.46 -23.95
CA PRO A 426 -7.48 -0.62 -23.87
C PRO A 426 -8.21 -0.66 -22.52
N TRP A 427 -7.91 -1.65 -21.67
CA TRP A 427 -8.43 -1.78 -20.32
C TRP A 427 -8.07 -0.55 -19.45
N LEU A 428 -6.86 -0.03 -19.59
CA LEU A 428 -6.44 1.19 -18.90
C LEU A 428 -7.31 2.39 -19.27
N LYS A 429 -7.62 2.56 -20.57
CA LYS A 429 -8.55 3.61 -21.03
C LYS A 429 -9.96 3.43 -20.46
N GLN A 430 -10.43 2.20 -20.35
CA GLN A 430 -11.75 1.89 -19.75
C GLN A 430 -11.75 2.17 -18.24
N TYR A 431 -10.71 1.80 -17.53
CA TYR A 431 -10.56 2.06 -16.09
C TYR A 431 -10.51 3.57 -15.82
N LEU A 432 -9.73 4.32 -16.59
CA LEU A 432 -9.68 5.79 -16.50
C LEU A 432 -11.01 6.46 -16.88
N GLN A 433 -11.79 5.87 -17.82
CA GLN A 433 -13.12 6.35 -18.17
C GLN A 433 -14.16 6.08 -17.09
N HIS A 434 -14.00 5.02 -16.29
CA HIS A 434 -14.87 4.75 -15.14
C HIS A 434 -14.58 5.67 -13.95
N LEU A 435 -13.35 6.16 -13.82
CA LEU A 435 -12.97 7.18 -12.83
C LEU A 435 -13.35 8.61 -13.26
N ARG A 436 -13.72 8.82 -14.53
CA ARG A 436 -14.25 10.11 -14.98
C ARG A 436 -15.65 10.32 -14.38
N VAL A 437 -15.71 11.15 -13.37
CA VAL A 437 -16.92 11.60 -12.69
C VAL A 437 -17.75 12.57 -13.57
N ASP A 438 -17.76 12.39 -14.88
CA ASP A 438 -18.58 13.18 -15.83
C ASP A 438 -20.01 12.66 -15.97
N ARG A 439 -20.39 11.60 -15.25
CA ARG A 439 -21.80 11.27 -15.13
C ARG A 439 -22.42 12.15 -14.04
N PRO A 440 -23.45 12.94 -14.38
CA PRO A 440 -24.19 13.65 -13.34
C PRO A 440 -24.71 12.63 -12.33
N LEU A 441 -24.47 12.88 -11.04
CA LEU A 441 -24.84 12.06 -9.88
C LEU A 441 -26.37 11.88 -9.71
N THR A 442 -27.16 12.43 -10.64
CA THR A 442 -28.62 12.37 -10.66
C THR A 442 -29.21 11.22 -11.47
N ALA A 443 -28.38 10.41 -12.11
CA ALA A 443 -28.86 9.17 -12.71
C ALA A 443 -29.00 8.11 -11.62
N GLY A 444 -30.08 8.20 -10.86
CA GLY A 444 -30.63 7.06 -10.13
C GLY A 444 -30.69 5.86 -11.08
N ALA A 445 -30.53 4.68 -10.54
CA ALA A 445 -30.55 3.42 -11.24
C ALA A 445 -31.82 3.23 -12.10
N ALA A 446 -31.88 3.93 -13.23
CA ALA A 446 -32.80 3.68 -14.32
C ALA A 446 -31.96 3.19 -15.50
N ASP A 447 -32.07 1.92 -15.74
CA ASP A 447 -31.34 1.09 -16.71
C ASP A 447 -31.83 1.34 -18.14
N ASP A 448 -31.92 2.51 -18.69
CA ASP A 448 -32.47 2.64 -20.05
C ASP A 448 -31.67 3.51 -21.05
N GLY A 449 -30.43 3.89 -20.70
CA GLY A 449 -29.55 4.64 -21.63
C GLY A 449 -28.50 3.82 -22.36
N CYS A 450 -28.59 2.49 -22.36
CA CYS A 450 -27.57 1.64 -22.99
C CYS A 450 -27.73 1.64 -24.53
N THR A 451 -26.77 2.24 -25.25
CA THR A 451 -26.81 2.25 -26.71
C THR A 451 -26.80 0.82 -27.30
N PRO A 452 -27.38 0.61 -28.49
CA PRO A 452 -27.35 -0.71 -29.15
C PRO A 452 -25.94 -1.29 -29.24
N TYR A 453 -24.93 -0.45 -29.45
CA TYR A 453 -23.52 -0.83 -29.47
C TYR A 453 -23.03 -1.35 -28.11
N GLN A 454 -23.39 -0.68 -27.01
CA GLN A 454 -23.03 -1.11 -25.65
C GLN A 454 -23.73 -2.43 -25.28
N ARG A 455 -24.99 -2.62 -25.70
CA ARG A 455 -25.72 -3.88 -25.54
C ARG A 455 -25.05 -5.02 -26.33
N ALA A 456 -24.70 -4.79 -27.58
CA ALA A 456 -23.96 -5.75 -28.40
C ALA A 456 -22.60 -6.10 -27.79
N LYS A 457 -21.84 -5.13 -27.30
CA LYS A 457 -20.57 -5.33 -26.62
C LYS A 457 -20.71 -6.14 -25.32
N ARG A 458 -21.75 -5.88 -24.51
CA ARG A 458 -22.05 -6.67 -23.29
C ARG A 458 -22.44 -8.11 -23.68
N SER A 459 -23.27 -8.29 -24.71
CA SER A 459 -23.66 -9.62 -25.19
C SER A 459 -22.48 -10.41 -25.75
N ALA A 460 -21.62 -9.77 -26.54
CA ALA A 460 -20.37 -10.39 -27.04
C ALA A 460 -19.41 -10.78 -25.89
N LYS A 461 -19.28 -9.92 -24.86
CA LYS A 461 -18.50 -10.24 -23.66
C LYS A 461 -19.07 -11.45 -22.91
N ARG A 462 -20.40 -11.52 -22.73
CA ARG A 462 -21.09 -12.67 -22.11
C ARG A 462 -20.93 -13.95 -22.93
N ALA A 463 -21.09 -13.86 -24.26
CA ALA A 463 -20.90 -14.99 -25.16
C ALA A 463 -19.47 -15.51 -25.13
N ARG A 464 -18.47 -14.61 -25.14
CA ARG A 464 -17.05 -14.96 -24.99
C ARG A 464 -16.78 -15.66 -23.64
N LEU A 465 -17.33 -15.14 -22.53
CA LEU A 465 -17.18 -15.78 -21.22
C LEU A 465 -17.79 -17.19 -21.20
N ARG A 466 -19.00 -17.38 -21.76
CA ARG A 466 -19.62 -18.70 -21.87
C ARG A 466 -18.79 -19.66 -22.72
N LEU A 467 -18.24 -19.17 -23.84
CA LEU A 467 -17.38 -19.98 -24.73
C LEU A 467 -16.10 -20.40 -23.97
N LEU A 468 -15.47 -19.48 -23.23
CA LEU A 468 -14.29 -19.78 -22.44
C LEU A 468 -14.61 -20.79 -21.33
N GLN A 469 -15.74 -20.64 -20.64
CA GLN A 469 -16.18 -21.57 -19.60
C GLN A 469 -16.52 -22.98 -20.16
N ALA A 470 -17.07 -23.04 -21.36
CA ALA A 470 -17.40 -24.31 -22.05
C ALA A 470 -16.19 -24.99 -22.71
N MET A 471 -15.03 -24.33 -22.77
CA MET A 471 -13.85 -24.86 -23.45
C MET A 471 -13.33 -26.14 -22.78
N PRO A 472 -13.05 -27.21 -23.52
CA PRO A 472 -12.48 -28.44 -22.98
C PRO A 472 -11.16 -28.18 -22.27
N ARG A 473 -10.94 -28.86 -21.14
CA ARG A 473 -9.75 -28.63 -20.29
C ARG A 473 -8.43 -28.82 -21.05
N ARG A 474 -8.35 -29.80 -21.95
CA ARG A 474 -7.12 -30.04 -22.73
C ARG A 474 -6.75 -28.83 -23.59
N THR A 475 -7.75 -28.23 -24.25
CA THR A 475 -7.58 -27.02 -25.05
C THR A 475 -7.20 -25.81 -24.17
N TRP A 476 -7.86 -25.68 -23.02
CA TRP A 476 -7.52 -24.63 -22.04
C TRP A 476 -6.06 -24.73 -21.60
N THR A 477 -5.62 -25.91 -21.15
CA THR A 477 -4.25 -26.14 -20.66
C THR A 477 -3.21 -25.88 -21.75
N ALA A 478 -3.51 -26.27 -23.02
CA ALA A 478 -2.62 -25.97 -24.14
C ALA A 478 -2.49 -24.45 -24.39
N LEU A 479 -3.60 -23.72 -24.39
CA LEU A 479 -3.61 -22.26 -24.56
C LEU A 479 -2.96 -21.54 -23.38
N ALA A 480 -3.15 -22.02 -22.16
CA ALA A 480 -2.48 -21.49 -20.98
C ALA A 480 -0.96 -21.75 -21.03
N GLY A 481 -0.55 -22.93 -21.46
CA GLY A 481 0.87 -23.26 -21.72
C GLY A 481 1.53 -22.36 -22.76
N LEU A 482 0.76 -21.91 -23.75
CA LEU A 482 1.20 -20.94 -24.78
C LEU A 482 1.17 -19.48 -24.25
N GLY A 483 0.61 -19.24 -23.06
CA GLY A 483 0.48 -17.89 -22.47
C GLY A 483 -0.66 -17.06 -23.08
N VAL A 484 -1.65 -17.71 -23.71
CA VAL A 484 -2.84 -17.06 -24.29
C VAL A 484 -3.94 -16.86 -23.24
N LEU A 485 -4.04 -17.80 -22.29
CA LEU A 485 -5.02 -17.79 -21.20
C LEU A 485 -4.32 -17.90 -19.85
N ASP A 486 -4.99 -17.42 -18.81
CA ASP A 486 -4.60 -17.67 -17.42
C ASP A 486 -5.23 -18.99 -16.92
N ASP A 487 -4.48 -19.78 -16.16
CA ASP A 487 -4.94 -21.00 -15.50
C ASP A 487 -4.35 -21.07 -14.09
N ALA A 488 -5.20 -21.01 -13.08
CA ALA A 488 -4.79 -21.06 -11.68
C ALA A 488 -3.92 -22.30 -11.37
N ALA A 489 -4.16 -23.43 -12.04
CA ALA A 489 -3.39 -24.65 -11.85
C ALA A 489 -1.91 -24.51 -12.24
N VAL A 490 -1.55 -23.58 -13.13
CA VAL A 490 -0.16 -23.40 -13.58
C VAL A 490 0.69 -22.86 -12.44
N LEU A 491 0.27 -21.76 -11.83
CA LEU A 491 1.03 -21.14 -10.74
C LEU A 491 0.92 -21.93 -9.44
N LEU A 492 -0.29 -22.36 -9.05
CA LEU A 492 -0.50 -23.19 -7.86
C LEU A 492 0.27 -24.52 -7.92
N GLY A 493 0.44 -25.08 -9.11
CA GLY A 493 1.22 -26.30 -9.33
C GLY A 493 2.74 -26.12 -9.12
N GLN A 494 3.26 -24.91 -9.21
CA GLN A 494 4.68 -24.57 -9.01
C GLN A 494 5.05 -24.36 -7.52
N ILE A 495 4.06 -24.08 -6.67
CA ILE A 495 4.29 -23.91 -5.24
C ILE A 495 4.74 -25.25 -4.64
N PRO A 496 5.77 -25.31 -3.78
CA PRO A 496 6.21 -26.53 -3.12
C PRO A 496 5.06 -27.24 -2.36
N PRO A 497 5.02 -28.58 -2.34
CA PRO A 497 3.96 -29.32 -1.64
C PRO A 497 3.97 -29.11 -0.12
N THR A 498 5.06 -28.65 0.44
CA THR A 498 5.21 -28.31 1.86
C THR A 498 4.56 -26.99 2.25
N THR A 499 4.17 -26.16 1.27
CA THR A 499 3.50 -24.88 1.50
C THR A 499 1.99 -25.09 1.49
N ALA A 500 1.33 -24.79 2.61
CA ALA A 500 -0.13 -24.69 2.67
C ALA A 500 -0.60 -23.37 2.04
N VAL A 501 -1.71 -23.38 1.31
CA VAL A 501 -2.24 -22.18 0.63
C VAL A 501 -3.72 -22.03 0.94
N GLU A 502 -4.08 -20.88 1.52
CA GLU A 502 -5.47 -20.44 1.73
C GLU A 502 -5.79 -19.27 0.79
N ILE A 503 -6.81 -19.43 -0.04
CA ILE A 503 -7.25 -18.44 -1.02
C ILE A 503 -8.64 -17.95 -0.64
N HIS A 504 -8.79 -16.64 -0.47
CA HIS A 504 -10.06 -15.99 -0.15
C HIS A 504 -10.46 -15.08 -1.30
N VAL A 505 -11.62 -15.36 -1.92
CA VAL A 505 -12.08 -14.69 -3.13
C VAL A 505 -13.34 -13.90 -2.84
N GLY A 506 -13.27 -12.59 -3.02
CA GLY A 506 -14.41 -11.69 -2.90
C GLY A 506 -15.47 -11.94 -3.99
N GLU A 507 -16.69 -11.51 -3.73
CA GLU A 507 -17.81 -11.73 -4.65
C GLU A 507 -17.56 -11.09 -6.03
N ASP A 508 -16.94 -9.91 -6.07
CA ASP A 508 -16.59 -9.20 -7.30
C ASP A 508 -15.50 -9.93 -8.10
N ASP A 509 -14.60 -10.67 -7.45
CA ASP A 509 -13.51 -11.43 -8.07
C ASP A 509 -13.91 -12.86 -8.43
N ALA A 510 -14.98 -13.38 -7.85
CA ALA A 510 -15.43 -14.75 -8.09
C ALA A 510 -15.69 -15.10 -9.59
N PRO A 511 -16.21 -14.17 -10.44
CA PRO A 511 -16.32 -14.44 -11.87
C PRO A 511 -14.97 -14.65 -12.57
N HIS A 512 -13.93 -13.88 -12.19
CA HIS A 512 -12.57 -14.05 -12.71
C HIS A 512 -11.96 -15.36 -12.23
N TRP A 513 -12.04 -15.64 -10.94
CA TRP A 513 -11.59 -16.88 -10.32
C TRP A 513 -12.15 -18.12 -11.04
N ARG A 514 -13.48 -18.14 -11.30
CA ARG A 514 -14.14 -19.23 -12.04
C ARG A 514 -13.70 -19.31 -13.50
N THR A 515 -13.50 -18.17 -14.17
CA THR A 515 -13.03 -18.13 -15.56
C THR A 515 -11.61 -18.68 -15.68
N GLU A 516 -10.75 -18.41 -14.70
CA GLU A 516 -9.37 -18.88 -14.61
C GLU A 516 -9.25 -20.29 -13.99
N ARG A 517 -10.41 -20.97 -13.82
CA ARG A 517 -10.56 -22.34 -13.33
C ARG A 517 -9.97 -22.59 -11.95
N GLY A 518 -10.10 -21.59 -11.07
CA GLY A 518 -9.56 -21.64 -9.71
C GLY A 518 -10.09 -22.80 -8.90
N ASP A 519 -11.42 -22.98 -8.84
CA ASP A 519 -12.04 -24.07 -8.08
C ASP A 519 -11.61 -25.45 -8.59
N GLU A 520 -11.51 -25.63 -9.93
CA GLU A 520 -11.01 -26.88 -10.53
C GLU A 520 -9.53 -27.11 -10.17
N ALA A 521 -8.72 -26.05 -10.12
CA ALA A 521 -7.30 -26.14 -9.77
C ALA A 521 -7.13 -26.58 -8.31
N VAL A 522 -7.85 -25.96 -7.39
CA VAL A 522 -7.85 -26.32 -5.97
C VAL A 522 -8.29 -27.75 -5.78
N ALA A 523 -9.46 -28.15 -6.29
CA ALA A 523 -9.97 -29.53 -6.19
C ALA A 523 -9.01 -30.57 -6.79
N ARG A 524 -8.26 -30.23 -7.84
CA ARG A 524 -7.25 -31.13 -8.41
C ARG A 524 -6.02 -31.28 -7.53
N LEU A 525 -5.57 -30.18 -6.89
CA LEU A 525 -4.42 -30.19 -6.00
C LEU A 525 -4.73 -30.90 -4.69
N ASP A 526 -5.93 -30.69 -4.14
CA ASP A 526 -6.44 -31.40 -2.96
C ASP A 526 -6.46 -32.92 -3.16
N ARG A 527 -7.00 -33.41 -4.31
CA ARG A 527 -6.93 -34.84 -4.68
C ARG A 527 -5.51 -35.40 -4.80
N ARG A 528 -4.49 -34.54 -4.89
CA ARG A 528 -3.07 -34.92 -4.89
C ARG A 528 -2.43 -34.79 -3.52
N GLY A 529 -3.23 -34.59 -2.46
CA GLY A 529 -2.75 -34.41 -1.09
C GLY A 529 -2.06 -33.07 -0.83
N ARG A 530 -2.34 -32.04 -1.66
CA ARG A 530 -1.79 -30.70 -1.47
C ARG A 530 -2.71 -29.90 -0.56
N ALA A 531 -2.16 -29.25 0.43
CA ALA A 531 -2.89 -28.38 1.35
C ALA A 531 -3.22 -27.03 0.68
N VAL A 532 -4.20 -27.04 -0.24
CA VAL A 532 -4.68 -25.83 -0.94
C VAL A 532 -6.18 -25.74 -0.75
N THR A 533 -6.64 -24.62 -0.22
CA THR A 533 -8.07 -24.34 0.02
C THR A 533 -8.49 -23.03 -0.65
N SER A 534 -9.77 -22.91 -0.98
CA SER A 534 -10.38 -21.65 -1.41
C SER A 534 -11.72 -21.42 -0.71
N SER A 535 -12.03 -20.17 -0.41
CA SER A 535 -13.30 -19.75 0.16
C SER A 535 -13.86 -18.53 -0.57
N ALA A 536 -15.18 -18.49 -0.71
CA ALA A 536 -15.89 -17.29 -1.21
C ALA A 536 -16.23 -16.36 -0.04
N GLU A 537 -15.89 -15.09 -0.20
CA GLU A 537 -16.01 -14.07 0.86
C GLU A 537 -16.93 -12.94 0.40
N ARG A 538 -18.15 -12.89 0.89
CA ARG A 538 -19.14 -11.87 0.48
C ARG A 538 -18.74 -10.43 0.87
N THR A 539 -17.91 -10.29 1.88
CA THR A 539 -17.51 -8.99 2.42
C THR A 539 -16.13 -8.53 1.98
N LEU A 540 -15.47 -9.22 1.04
CA LEU A 540 -14.20 -8.76 0.46
C LEU A 540 -14.47 -8.02 -0.86
N ASP A 541 -14.13 -6.74 -0.94
CA ASP A 541 -13.96 -6.02 -2.21
C ASP A 541 -12.53 -6.20 -2.72
N HIS A 542 -12.33 -6.08 -4.03
CA HIS A 542 -11.03 -6.36 -4.68
C HIS A 542 -9.86 -5.63 -4.02
N SER A 543 -10.01 -4.35 -3.76
CA SER A 543 -8.95 -3.48 -3.25
C SER A 543 -8.94 -3.33 -1.73
N LEU A 544 -9.78 -4.06 -0.99
CA LEU A 544 -9.90 -4.03 0.46
C LEU A 544 -10.17 -2.62 1.00
N LEU A 545 -11.07 -1.88 0.37
CA LEU A 545 -11.38 -0.48 0.67
C LEU A 545 -12.59 -0.30 1.59
N ALA A 546 -13.56 -1.23 1.58
CA ALA A 546 -14.70 -1.17 2.49
C ALA A 546 -14.28 -1.45 3.94
N HIS A 547 -14.94 -0.83 4.92
CA HIS A 547 -14.71 -1.12 6.34
C HIS A 547 -14.89 -2.62 6.65
N ALA A 548 -16.01 -3.20 6.22
CA ALA A 548 -16.30 -4.62 6.40
C ALA A 548 -15.24 -5.53 5.74
N SER A 549 -14.76 -5.14 4.55
CA SER A 549 -13.71 -5.87 3.83
C SER A 549 -12.39 -5.89 4.60
N ARG A 550 -11.97 -4.74 5.10
CA ARG A 550 -10.75 -4.61 5.91
C ARG A 550 -10.84 -5.40 7.22
N ALA A 551 -11.98 -5.33 7.91
CA ALA A 551 -12.22 -6.10 9.13
C ALA A 551 -12.17 -7.62 8.85
N ARG A 552 -12.76 -8.06 7.73
CA ARG A 552 -12.73 -9.46 7.32
C ARG A 552 -11.32 -9.92 6.94
N ALA A 553 -10.60 -9.13 6.16
CA ALA A 553 -9.21 -9.42 5.76
C ALA A 553 -8.30 -9.62 7.00
N ARG A 554 -8.36 -8.70 7.97
CA ARG A 554 -7.60 -8.82 9.22
C ARG A 554 -7.95 -10.08 10.00
N ARG A 555 -9.25 -10.40 10.12
CA ARG A 555 -9.69 -11.61 10.80
C ARG A 555 -9.15 -12.87 10.12
N ILE A 556 -9.22 -12.96 8.79
CA ILE A 556 -8.65 -14.07 8.02
C ILE A 556 -7.16 -14.25 8.35
N ILE A 557 -6.40 -13.17 8.34
CA ILE A 557 -4.96 -13.19 8.60
C ILE A 557 -4.67 -13.64 10.03
N LEU A 558 -5.39 -13.11 11.03
CA LEU A 558 -5.21 -13.46 12.44
C LEU A 558 -5.61 -14.92 12.71
N ASP A 559 -6.71 -15.39 12.13
CA ASP A 559 -7.17 -16.79 12.30
C ASP A 559 -6.16 -17.76 11.68
N ALA A 560 -5.60 -17.46 10.50
CA ALA A 560 -4.57 -18.26 9.87
C ALA A 560 -3.28 -18.29 10.72
N ALA A 561 -2.87 -17.13 11.22
CA ALA A 561 -1.70 -17.01 12.11
C ALA A 561 -1.88 -17.81 13.40
N ALA A 562 -3.07 -17.75 14.04
CA ALA A 562 -3.36 -18.50 15.25
C ALA A 562 -3.32 -20.02 15.00
N ARG A 563 -3.89 -20.49 13.88
CA ARG A 563 -3.84 -21.93 13.52
C ARG A 563 -2.39 -22.38 13.30
N LEU A 564 -1.61 -21.62 12.56
CA LEU A 564 -0.23 -21.99 12.25
C LEU A 564 0.65 -21.97 13.51
N ALA A 565 0.50 -21.00 14.39
CA ALA A 565 1.21 -20.92 15.67
C ALA A 565 0.87 -22.08 16.63
N ALA A 566 -0.33 -22.64 16.52
CA ALA A 566 -0.77 -23.82 17.30
C ALA A 566 -0.33 -25.17 16.68
N GLY A 567 0.43 -25.18 15.58
CA GLY A 567 0.81 -26.39 14.85
C GLY A 567 -0.34 -27.05 14.09
N GLY A 568 -1.45 -26.32 13.86
CA GLY A 568 -2.64 -26.81 13.17
C GLY A 568 -2.47 -26.84 11.65
N ALA A 569 -3.12 -27.80 10.99
CA ALA A 569 -3.28 -27.84 9.55
C ALA A 569 -4.21 -26.70 9.05
N PRO A 570 -4.12 -26.27 7.79
CA PRO A 570 -5.04 -25.30 7.21
C PRO A 570 -6.50 -25.79 7.36
N ALA A 571 -7.44 -24.83 7.52
CA ALA A 571 -8.86 -25.16 7.66
C ALA A 571 -9.32 -26.00 6.47
N ALA A 572 -9.85 -27.20 6.73
CA ALA A 572 -10.51 -27.97 5.70
C ALA A 572 -11.64 -27.13 5.09
N ALA A 573 -11.72 -27.08 3.76
CA ALA A 573 -12.77 -26.37 3.07
C ALA A 573 -14.14 -26.84 3.60
N ALA A 574 -14.86 -25.99 4.31
CA ALA A 574 -16.25 -26.22 4.60
C ALA A 574 -17.00 -26.14 3.25
N HIS A 575 -17.20 -27.28 2.63
CA HIS A 575 -18.12 -27.42 1.51
C HIS A 575 -19.54 -27.13 2.03
N GLY A 576 -19.87 -25.84 2.06
CA GLY A 576 -21.24 -25.41 2.23
C GLY A 576 -22.06 -25.88 1.01
N SER A 577 -22.62 -27.06 1.08
CA SER A 577 -23.71 -27.52 0.22
C SER A 577 -24.99 -26.75 0.58
N GLY A 578 -25.00 -25.46 0.25
CA GLY A 578 -26.20 -24.64 0.26
C GLY A 578 -26.97 -24.89 -1.04
N THR A 579 -27.72 -25.96 -1.13
CA THR A 579 -28.80 -26.07 -2.09
C THR A 579 -29.85 -25.03 -1.74
N ALA A 580 -29.86 -23.92 -2.47
CA ALA A 580 -30.98 -22.97 -2.44
C ALA A 580 -32.23 -23.69 -2.97
N PRO A 581 -33.39 -23.58 -2.33
CA PRO A 581 -34.65 -24.01 -2.92
C PRO A 581 -34.93 -23.18 -4.17
N ARG A 582 -35.26 -23.85 -5.26
CA ARG A 582 -35.77 -23.20 -6.47
C ARG A 582 -37.15 -22.61 -6.20
N PRO A 583 -37.48 -21.44 -6.78
CA PRO A 583 -38.82 -20.89 -6.74
C PRO A 583 -39.83 -21.74 -7.51
#